data_b929498e93eedc400d65e977b87e3c7c
#
_entry.id   b929498e93eedc400d65e977b87e3c7c
#
_cell.length_a   1.000
_cell.length_b   1.000
_cell.length_c   1.000
_cell.angle_alpha   90.00
_cell.angle_beta   90.00
_cell.angle_gamma   90.00
#
_symmetry.space_group_name_H-M   'P 1'
#
loop_
_entity.id
_entity.type
_entity.pdbx_description
1 polymer ?
#
loop_
_entity_poly.entity_id
_entity_poly.type
_entity_poly.pdbx_seq_one_letter_code
_entity_poly.pdbx_strand_id
1 'polypeptide(L)'
;MSKQIIIVVVATRSIPLADGLEALLKAIPQIEKVEIVRTIEQAVQRVEDIKPRILLLDLSLAGKRPEALLEKIILLSPETMRVLLVDDAQDIKWLPQLAEAVLIKGVSPSAVAAILTNLLFVKGDENEKIQSQE
;
A
#
# COMPACT_ATOMS: atom_id res chain seq x y z
N MET A 1 24.13 8.60 10.55
CA MET A 1 22.82 8.73 9.95
C MET A 1 22.08 7.42 9.95
N SER A 2 20.86 7.47 10.39
CA SER A 2 20.08 6.24 10.42
C SER A 2 19.48 5.98 9.05
N LYS A 3 19.50 4.74 8.65
CA LYS A 3 18.88 4.28 7.44
C LYS A 3 17.42 3.97 7.71
N GLN A 4 16.54 4.54 6.91
CA GLN A 4 15.13 4.22 7.05
C GLN A 4 14.86 2.81 6.57
N ILE A 5 14.20 2.03 7.39
CA ILE A 5 13.80 0.69 7.02
C ILE A 5 12.41 0.79 6.40
N ILE A 6 12.31 0.39 5.15
CA ILE A 6 11.03 0.44 4.44
C ILE A 6 10.42 -0.95 4.47
N ILE A 7 9.31 -1.06 5.15
CA ILE A 7 8.55 -2.30 5.28
C ILE A 7 7.24 -2.14 4.53
N VAL A 8 6.89 -3.13 3.73
CA VAL A 8 5.63 -3.16 3.01
C VAL A 8 4.83 -4.36 3.51
N VAL A 9 3.58 -4.13 3.85
CA VAL A 9 2.66 -5.19 4.22
C VAL A 9 1.69 -5.40 3.07
N VAL A 10 1.54 -6.65 2.65
CA VAL A 10 0.60 -7.05 1.61
C VAL A 10 -0.49 -7.88 2.26
N ALA A 11 -1.73 -7.44 2.14
CA ALA A 11 -2.87 -8.11 2.73
C ALA A 11 -3.77 -8.67 1.63
N THR A 12 -3.76 -9.99 1.46
CA THR A 12 -4.58 -10.66 0.46
C THR A 12 -4.69 -12.14 0.81
N ARG A 13 -5.81 -12.76 0.42
CA ARG A 13 -5.96 -14.20 0.53
C ARG A 13 -5.51 -14.94 -0.72
N SER A 14 -5.26 -14.22 -1.79
CA SER A 14 -4.85 -14.84 -3.05
C SER A 14 -3.36 -15.17 -2.99
N ILE A 15 -3.04 -16.47 -3.00
CA ILE A 15 -1.64 -16.90 -2.98
C ILE A 15 -0.90 -16.44 -4.23
N PRO A 16 -1.45 -16.60 -5.45
CA PRO A 16 -0.74 -16.11 -6.63
C PRO A 16 -0.48 -14.62 -6.61
N LEU A 17 -1.45 -13.84 -6.11
CA LEU A 17 -1.27 -12.40 -6.03
C LEU A 17 -0.19 -12.05 -5.01
N ALA A 18 -0.21 -12.71 -3.85
CA ALA A 18 0.80 -12.49 -2.82
C ALA A 18 2.20 -12.83 -3.34
N ASP A 19 2.33 -13.98 -4.01
CA ASP A 19 3.63 -14.41 -4.53
C ASP A 19 4.15 -13.43 -5.56
N GLY A 20 3.29 -12.98 -6.47
CA GLY A 20 3.70 -12.04 -7.50
C GLY A 20 4.12 -10.71 -6.93
N LEU A 21 3.33 -10.20 -5.97
CA LEU A 21 3.66 -8.92 -5.34
C LEU A 21 4.93 -9.03 -4.52
N GLU A 22 5.10 -10.14 -3.80
CA GLU A 22 6.31 -10.31 -3.00
C GLU A 22 7.56 -10.30 -3.87
N ALA A 23 7.53 -11.03 -4.98
CA ALA A 23 8.66 -11.07 -5.89
C ALA A 23 8.96 -9.69 -6.46
N LEU A 24 7.91 -8.96 -6.85
CA LEU A 24 8.05 -7.64 -7.39
C LEU A 24 8.65 -6.67 -6.37
N LEU A 25 8.13 -6.69 -5.16
CA LEU A 25 8.56 -5.78 -4.12
C LEU A 25 9.99 -6.04 -3.68
N LYS A 26 10.38 -7.32 -3.62
CA LYS A 26 11.74 -7.67 -3.24
C LYS A 26 12.75 -7.23 -4.27
N ALA A 27 12.33 -6.98 -5.50
CA ALA A 27 13.22 -6.47 -6.53
C ALA A 27 13.47 -4.97 -6.41
N ILE A 28 12.74 -4.28 -5.57
CA ILE A 28 12.92 -2.84 -5.34
C ILE A 28 13.95 -2.67 -4.23
N PRO A 29 15.13 -2.10 -4.54
CA PRO A 29 16.22 -2.07 -3.55
C PRO A 29 15.89 -1.33 -2.26
N GLN A 30 15.00 -0.34 -2.32
CA GLN A 30 14.66 0.47 -1.15
C GLN A 30 13.81 -0.28 -0.14
N ILE A 31 13.16 -1.38 -0.56
CA ILE A 31 12.28 -2.12 0.32
C ILE A 31 13.11 -3.16 1.09
N GLU A 32 13.12 -3.04 2.41
CA GLU A 32 13.89 -3.92 3.27
C GLU A 32 13.14 -5.21 3.57
N LYS A 33 11.83 -5.13 3.73
CA LYS A 33 11.06 -6.27 4.18
C LYS A 33 9.65 -6.23 3.61
N VAL A 34 9.17 -7.40 3.22
CA VAL A 34 7.80 -7.58 2.74
C VAL A 34 7.13 -8.61 3.65
N GLU A 35 5.98 -8.25 4.22
CA GLU A 35 5.21 -9.16 5.03
C GLU A 35 3.88 -9.42 4.36
N ILE A 36 3.49 -10.68 4.29
CA ILE A 36 2.23 -11.10 3.70
C ILE A 36 1.29 -11.48 4.83
N VAL A 37 0.10 -10.86 4.86
CA VAL A 37 -0.94 -11.24 5.81
C VAL A 37 -2.19 -11.61 5.02
N ARG A 38 -3.06 -12.39 5.64
CA ARG A 38 -4.17 -13.01 4.92
C ARG A 38 -5.54 -12.62 5.46
N THR A 39 -5.59 -11.91 6.58
CA THR A 39 -6.86 -11.49 7.17
C THR A 39 -6.79 -10.01 7.51
N ILE A 40 -7.96 -9.42 7.65
CA ILE A 40 -8.06 -8.02 8.07
C ILE A 40 -7.47 -7.83 9.47
N GLU A 41 -7.74 -8.79 10.36
CA GLU A 41 -7.22 -8.71 11.72
C GLU A 41 -5.69 -8.67 11.73
N GLN A 42 -5.07 -9.52 10.92
CA GLN A 42 -3.62 -9.51 10.80
C GLN A 42 -3.11 -8.20 10.21
N ALA A 43 -3.81 -7.69 9.21
CA ALA A 43 -3.40 -6.44 8.57
C ALA A 43 -3.44 -5.28 9.56
N VAL A 44 -4.53 -5.17 10.30
CA VAL A 44 -4.68 -4.10 11.30
C VAL A 44 -3.62 -4.23 12.37
N GLN A 45 -3.38 -5.45 12.84
CA GLN A 45 -2.38 -5.69 13.88
C GLN A 45 -0.98 -5.29 13.42
N ARG A 46 -0.62 -5.67 12.20
CA ARG A 46 0.71 -5.30 11.70
C ARG A 46 0.84 -3.81 11.47
N VAL A 47 -0.22 -3.15 10.98
CA VAL A 47 -0.17 -1.70 10.81
C VAL A 47 0.06 -1.03 12.16
N GLU A 48 -0.64 -1.49 13.19
CA GLU A 48 -0.47 -0.90 14.52
C GLU A 48 0.91 -1.15 15.07
N ASP A 49 1.43 -2.38 14.92
CA ASP A 49 2.69 -2.77 15.55
C ASP A 49 3.90 -2.17 14.87
N ILE A 50 3.94 -2.17 13.54
CA ILE A 50 5.16 -1.77 12.83
C ILE A 50 5.01 -0.51 12.00
N LYS A 51 3.79 -0.02 11.83
CA LYS A 51 3.53 1.18 11.03
C LYS A 51 4.30 1.16 9.71
N PRO A 52 3.93 0.22 8.81
CA PRO A 52 4.68 0.03 7.58
C PRO A 52 4.62 1.28 6.71
N ARG A 53 5.59 1.40 5.81
CA ARG A 53 5.60 2.52 4.86
C ARG A 53 4.43 2.42 3.89
N ILE A 54 4.15 1.21 3.42
CA ILE A 54 3.07 0.97 2.48
C ILE A 54 2.26 -0.24 2.93
N LEU A 55 0.95 -0.12 2.86
CA LEU A 55 0.03 -1.24 2.99
C LEU A 55 -0.64 -1.45 1.64
N LEU A 56 -0.37 -2.61 1.03
CA LEU A 56 -1.07 -3.05 -0.16
C LEU A 56 -2.25 -3.89 0.28
N LEU A 57 -3.44 -3.37 0.11
CA LEU A 57 -4.65 -4.01 0.64
C LEU A 57 -5.54 -4.49 -0.50
N ASP A 58 -5.73 -5.81 -0.55
CA ASP A 58 -6.71 -6.42 -1.44
C ASP A 58 -8.09 -6.08 -0.89
N LEU A 59 -8.82 -5.25 -1.62
CA LEU A 59 -10.07 -4.71 -1.11
C LEU A 59 -11.12 -5.79 -0.87
N SER A 60 -10.98 -6.96 -1.50
CA SER A 60 -11.90 -8.07 -1.26
C SER A 60 -11.86 -8.56 0.18
N LEU A 61 -10.77 -8.27 0.91
CA LEU A 61 -10.70 -8.62 2.33
C LEU A 61 -11.56 -7.72 3.20
N ALA A 62 -11.86 -6.52 2.72
CA ALA A 62 -12.52 -5.52 3.55
C ALA A 62 -14.00 -5.74 3.75
N GLY A 63 -14.59 -6.66 3.00
CA GLY A 63 -16.01 -6.96 3.14
C GLY A 63 -16.88 -5.81 2.69
N LYS A 64 -17.94 -5.56 3.44
CA LYS A 64 -18.95 -4.60 3.02
C LYS A 64 -18.67 -3.17 3.44
N ARG A 65 -17.68 -2.97 4.32
CA ARG A 65 -17.39 -1.62 4.84
C ARG A 65 -15.93 -1.28 4.70
N PRO A 66 -15.45 -1.15 3.47
CA PRO A 66 -14.03 -0.81 3.28
C PRO A 66 -13.69 0.58 3.80
N GLU A 67 -14.62 1.53 3.77
CA GLU A 67 -14.34 2.88 4.29
C GLU A 67 -13.99 2.85 5.78
N ALA A 68 -14.75 2.10 6.56
CA ALA A 68 -14.51 2.04 8.00
C ALA A 68 -13.15 1.44 8.30
N LEU A 69 -12.78 0.41 7.53
CA LEU A 69 -11.46 -0.20 7.69
C LEU A 69 -10.36 0.79 7.36
N LEU A 70 -10.50 1.50 6.25
CA LEU A 70 -9.47 2.46 5.83
C LEU A 70 -9.34 3.60 6.82
N GLU A 71 -10.47 4.09 7.35
CA GLU A 71 -10.43 5.13 8.36
C GLU A 71 -9.72 4.65 9.61
N LYS A 72 -9.94 3.39 10.00
CA LYS A 72 -9.27 2.83 11.16
C LYS A 72 -7.76 2.77 10.93
N ILE A 73 -7.35 2.36 9.74
CA ILE A 73 -5.93 2.28 9.41
C ILE A 73 -5.29 3.66 9.45
N ILE A 74 -6.00 4.66 8.92
CA ILE A 74 -5.51 6.03 8.96
C ILE A 74 -5.29 6.49 10.40
N LEU A 75 -6.22 6.16 11.30
CA LEU A 75 -6.06 6.54 12.69
C LEU A 75 -4.90 5.82 13.36
N LEU A 76 -4.70 4.55 13.03
CA LEU A 76 -3.62 3.77 13.65
C LEU A 76 -2.25 4.17 13.14
N SER A 77 -2.15 4.50 11.87
CA SER A 77 -0.86 4.82 11.27
C SER A 77 -1.07 5.80 10.12
N PRO A 78 -1.21 7.09 10.44
CA PRO A 78 -1.50 8.08 9.39
C PRO A 78 -0.40 8.20 8.35
N GLU A 79 0.82 7.78 8.66
CA GLU A 79 1.93 7.88 7.72
C GLU A 79 2.03 6.68 6.79
N THR A 80 1.31 5.59 7.06
CA THR A 80 1.30 4.45 6.16
C THR A 80 0.55 4.82 4.89
N MET A 81 1.22 4.67 3.75
CA MET A 81 0.56 4.88 2.46
C MET A 81 -0.31 3.67 2.14
N ARG A 82 -1.54 3.93 1.77
CA ARG A 82 -2.51 2.88 1.49
C ARG A 82 -2.65 2.73 -0.01
N VAL A 83 -2.36 1.55 -0.50
CA VAL A 83 -2.51 1.22 -1.92
C VAL A 83 -3.53 0.09 -2.01
N LEU A 84 -4.63 0.35 -2.69
CA LEU A 84 -5.73 -0.58 -2.74
C LEU A 84 -5.69 -1.38 -4.04
N LEU A 85 -5.99 -2.66 -3.93
CA LEU A 85 -6.11 -3.55 -5.09
C LEU A 85 -7.58 -3.90 -5.24
N VAL A 86 -8.14 -3.56 -6.39
CA VAL A 86 -9.57 -3.74 -6.64
C VAL A 86 -9.78 -4.59 -7.87
N ASP A 87 -10.91 -5.28 -7.93
CA ASP A 87 -11.24 -6.13 -9.07
C ASP A 87 -11.77 -5.31 -10.24
N ASP A 88 -12.45 -4.20 -9.96
CA ASP A 88 -13.15 -3.45 -10.98
C ASP A 88 -13.00 -1.95 -10.72
N ALA A 89 -12.79 -1.20 -11.80
CA ALA A 89 -12.64 0.25 -11.71
C ALA A 89 -13.88 0.94 -11.14
N GLN A 90 -15.05 0.33 -11.28
CA GLN A 90 -16.27 0.93 -10.75
C GLN A 90 -16.31 1.00 -9.24
N ASP A 91 -15.48 0.18 -8.58
CA ASP A 91 -15.44 0.14 -7.12
C ASP A 91 -14.67 1.30 -6.51
N ILE A 92 -14.11 2.19 -7.32
CA ILE A 92 -13.13 3.14 -6.82
C ILE A 92 -13.62 4.58 -6.75
N LYS A 93 -14.92 4.84 -6.88
CA LYS A 93 -15.42 6.21 -6.97
C LYS A 93 -15.09 7.07 -5.76
N TRP A 94 -15.10 6.48 -4.57
CA TRP A 94 -14.83 7.20 -3.33
C TRP A 94 -13.50 6.85 -2.68
N LEU A 95 -12.83 5.81 -3.20
CA LEU A 95 -11.60 5.30 -2.60
C LEU A 95 -10.42 6.26 -2.68
N PRO A 96 -10.28 7.08 -3.73
CA PRO A 96 -9.09 7.94 -3.81
C PRO A 96 -8.94 8.90 -2.65
N GLN A 97 -10.02 9.19 -1.94
CA GLN A 97 -9.92 10.07 -0.77
C GLN A 97 -9.32 9.38 0.43
N LEU A 98 -9.27 8.04 0.42
CA LEU A 98 -8.80 7.25 1.55
C LEU A 98 -7.53 6.47 1.24
N ALA A 99 -6.97 6.65 0.06
CA ALA A 99 -5.80 5.89 -0.37
C ALA A 99 -4.91 6.74 -1.26
N GLU A 100 -3.64 6.43 -1.26
CA GLU A 100 -2.67 7.10 -2.12
C GLU A 100 -2.73 6.60 -3.55
N ALA A 101 -3.14 5.36 -3.74
CA ALA A 101 -3.28 4.80 -5.07
C ALA A 101 -4.31 3.67 -5.05
N VAL A 102 -4.98 3.48 -6.17
CA VAL A 102 -5.91 2.37 -6.36
C VAL A 102 -5.52 1.67 -7.65
N LEU A 103 -5.26 0.37 -7.56
CA LEU A 103 -4.81 -0.43 -8.69
C LEU A 103 -5.84 -1.50 -8.99
N ILE A 104 -6.09 -1.73 -10.26
CA ILE A 104 -6.95 -2.82 -10.69
C ILE A 104 -6.09 -4.07 -10.76
N LYS A 105 -6.56 -5.17 -10.15
CA LYS A 105 -5.85 -6.44 -10.23
C LYS A 105 -5.67 -6.81 -11.70
N GLY A 106 -4.51 -7.35 -12.02
CA GLY A 106 -4.20 -7.71 -13.39
C GLY A 106 -3.38 -6.69 -14.15
N VAL A 107 -3.13 -5.50 -13.57
CA VAL A 107 -2.20 -4.58 -14.21
C VAL A 107 -0.81 -5.21 -14.24
N SER A 108 0.01 -4.79 -15.19
CA SER A 108 1.32 -5.41 -15.37
C SER A 108 2.22 -5.19 -14.17
N PRO A 109 3.13 -6.14 -13.89
CA PRO A 109 4.07 -5.95 -12.78
C PRO A 109 4.90 -4.67 -12.93
N SER A 110 5.27 -4.30 -14.14
CA SER A 110 6.07 -3.09 -14.32
C SER A 110 5.26 -1.85 -13.98
N ALA A 111 3.95 -1.84 -14.25
CA ALA A 111 3.11 -0.71 -13.88
C ALA A 111 3.00 -0.60 -12.36
N VAL A 112 2.82 -1.73 -11.68
CA VAL A 112 2.76 -1.74 -10.21
C VAL A 112 4.08 -1.24 -9.64
N ALA A 113 5.19 -1.75 -10.15
CA ALA A 113 6.51 -1.33 -9.67
C ALA A 113 6.72 0.16 -9.85
N ALA A 114 6.30 0.70 -10.99
CA ALA A 114 6.46 2.13 -11.25
C ALA A 114 5.65 2.96 -10.26
N ILE A 115 4.42 2.56 -9.98
CA ILE A 115 3.58 3.29 -9.05
C ILE A 115 4.15 3.24 -7.64
N LEU A 116 4.58 2.06 -7.18
CA LEU A 116 5.13 1.93 -5.84
C LEU A 116 6.44 2.67 -5.69
N THR A 117 7.31 2.58 -6.69
CA THR A 117 8.57 3.31 -6.65
C THR A 117 8.31 4.81 -6.59
N ASN A 118 7.35 5.28 -7.37
CA ASN A 118 6.99 6.68 -7.38
C ASN A 118 6.49 7.13 -5.99
N LEU A 119 5.64 6.32 -5.35
CA LEU A 119 5.16 6.65 -4.02
C LEU A 119 6.30 6.74 -3.02
N LEU A 120 7.26 5.82 -3.11
CA LEU A 120 8.38 5.82 -2.18
C LEU A 120 9.28 7.04 -2.33
N PHE A 121 9.49 7.50 -3.55
CA PHE A 121 10.38 8.61 -3.80
C PHE A 121 9.67 9.96 -3.78
N VAL A 122 8.51 10.04 -4.42
CA VAL A 122 7.79 11.31 -4.50
C VAL A 122 7.35 11.77 -3.12
N LYS A 123 6.99 10.85 -2.24
CA LYS A 123 6.60 11.24 -0.90
C LYS A 123 7.74 11.98 -0.18
N GLY A 124 8.98 11.52 -0.39
CA GLY A 124 10.13 12.20 0.18
C GLY A 124 10.44 13.52 -0.50
N ASP A 125 10.17 13.63 -1.80
CA ASP A 125 10.49 14.81 -2.59
C ASP A 125 9.35 15.80 -2.67
N GLU A 126 8.18 15.41 -2.21
CA GLU A 126 6.98 16.22 -2.38
C GLU A 126 7.13 17.60 -1.76
N ASN A 127 7.71 17.66 -0.59
CA ASN A 127 7.93 18.94 0.07
C ASN A 127 8.87 19.83 -0.72
N GLU A 128 9.90 19.25 -1.29
CA GLU A 128 10.84 20.00 -2.09
C GLU A 128 10.19 20.56 -3.33
N LYS A 129 9.35 19.77 -3.99
CA LYS A 129 8.65 20.24 -5.17
C LYS A 129 7.72 21.39 -4.85
N ILE A 130 7.00 21.29 -3.74
CA ILE A 130 6.11 22.35 -3.34
C ILE A 130 6.91 23.62 -3.06
N GLN A 131 8.02 23.49 -2.36
CA GLN A 131 8.86 24.64 -2.06
C GLN A 131 9.45 25.27 -3.29
N SER A 132 9.85 24.47 -4.26
CA SER A 132 10.49 25.01 -5.45
C SER A 132 9.52 25.70 -6.37
N GLN A 133 8.24 25.39 -6.27
CA GLN A 133 7.24 26.06 -7.08
C GLN A 133 6.85 27.42 -6.52
N GLU A 134 7.24 27.70 -5.33
CA GLU A 134 6.93 28.97 -4.72
C GLU A 134 8.05 29.96 -4.84
#